data_bf10b55c471b47016bc44eada9ec1b26
#
_entry.id   bf10b55c471b47016bc44eada9ec1b26
#
_cell.length_a   1.000
_cell.length_b   1.000
_cell.length_c   1.000
_cell.angle_alpha   90.00
_cell.angle_beta   90.00
_cell.angle_gamma   90.00
#
_symmetry.space_group_name_H-M   'P 1'
#
loop_
_entity.id
_entity.type
_entity.pdbx_description
1 polymer ?
#
loop_
_entity_poly.entity_id
_entity_poly.type
_entity_poly.pdbx_seq_one_letter_code
_entity_poly.pdbx_strand_id
1 'polypeptide(L)'
;TMCLAKWNQTSLHLPTGLTNSCYHPPLHKIDAEQVQQNPAALHNTAEKLDQRFKMLQGERPEGCSYCWKLEDAGEMSDRHYRSGEPWAMQDFEKIRQNPMTTSWTPRYVEVNFNHACNFKCSYCSPQFSTTWAQETERYGEYPTSPPHNAPEHFQGSKRPTPQRENNPYTTAFWKWWPTLY
;
A
#
# COMPACT_ATOMS: atom_id res chain seq x y z
N THR A 1 8.70 5.25 -18.06
CA THR A 1 7.56 4.81 -17.23
C THR A 1 7.89 4.67 -15.75
N MET A 2 9.13 4.93 -15.33
CA MET A 2 9.60 4.81 -13.94
C MET A 2 8.78 5.67 -12.96
N CYS A 3 8.52 5.13 -11.76
CA CYS A 3 7.87 5.82 -10.64
C CYS A 3 8.69 5.60 -9.37
N LEU A 4 9.30 6.65 -8.80
CA LEU A 4 10.16 6.52 -7.62
C LEU A 4 9.41 6.06 -6.37
N ALA A 5 8.09 6.31 -6.28
CA ALA A 5 7.28 5.76 -5.21
C ALA A 5 7.26 4.22 -5.17
N LYS A 6 7.49 3.54 -6.31
CA LYS A 6 7.59 2.07 -6.33
C LYS A 6 8.78 1.53 -5.54
N TRP A 7 9.84 2.32 -5.42
CA TRP A 7 11.01 1.98 -4.61
C TRP A 7 10.90 2.58 -3.22
N ASN A 8 10.47 3.84 -3.09
CA ASN A 8 10.63 4.63 -1.89
C ASN A 8 9.37 4.74 -1.02
N GLN A 9 8.22 4.22 -1.45
CA GLN A 9 6.97 4.27 -0.68
C GLN A 9 6.38 2.88 -0.44
N THR A 10 5.83 2.69 0.75
CA THR A 10 5.04 1.49 1.09
C THR A 10 3.95 1.83 2.09
N SER A 11 2.75 1.30 1.88
CA SER A 11 1.68 1.26 2.86
C SER A 11 1.49 -0.19 3.32
N LEU A 12 1.49 -0.40 4.63
CA LEU A 12 1.44 -1.70 5.28
C LEU A 12 0.17 -1.81 6.12
N HIS A 13 -0.68 -2.77 5.82
CA HIS A 13 -1.87 -3.11 6.60
C HIS A 13 -1.58 -4.38 7.41
N LEU A 14 -0.87 -4.23 8.54
CA LEU A 14 -0.37 -5.35 9.33
C LEU A 14 -1.47 -6.31 9.83
N PRO A 15 -2.69 -5.86 10.23
CA PRO A 15 -3.74 -6.78 10.66
C PRO A 15 -4.16 -7.78 9.59
N THR A 16 -4.11 -7.37 8.33
CA THR A 16 -4.53 -8.18 7.18
C THR A 16 -3.36 -8.78 6.40
N GLY A 17 -2.14 -8.25 6.59
CA GLY A 17 -0.96 -8.61 5.81
C GLY A 17 -1.09 -8.17 4.34
N LEU A 18 -1.72 -7.03 4.11
CA LEU A 18 -1.84 -6.42 2.79
C LEU A 18 -0.89 -5.24 2.65
N THR A 19 -0.47 -4.95 1.43
CA THR A 19 0.41 -3.82 1.11
C THR A 19 0.16 -3.27 -0.28
N ASN A 20 0.55 -2.03 -0.50
CA ASN A 20 0.74 -1.42 -1.82
C ASN A 20 1.93 -0.45 -1.80
N SER A 21 2.30 0.08 -2.97
CA SER A 21 3.41 1.04 -3.09
C SER A 21 2.96 2.49 -2.96
N CYS A 22 1.69 2.76 -3.25
CA CYS A 22 1.01 4.05 -3.12
C CYS A 22 -0.50 3.78 -3.07
N TYR A 23 -1.34 4.82 -3.11
CA TYR A 23 -2.79 4.67 -2.94
C TYR A 23 -3.54 4.08 -4.13
N HIS A 24 -2.97 4.08 -5.32
CA HIS A 24 -3.67 3.71 -6.55
C HIS A 24 -3.62 2.22 -6.90
N PRO A 25 -2.49 1.50 -6.73
CA PRO A 25 -2.46 0.07 -7.00
C PRO A 25 -3.36 -0.70 -6.02
N PRO A 26 -4.01 -1.77 -6.49
CA PRO A 26 -4.72 -2.68 -5.60
C PRO A 26 -3.83 -3.18 -4.47
N LEU A 27 -4.43 -3.39 -3.31
CA LEU A 27 -3.77 -4.06 -2.19
C LEU A 27 -3.50 -5.52 -2.58
N HIS A 28 -2.30 -6.00 -2.29
CA HIS A 28 -1.92 -7.39 -2.49
C HIS A 28 -1.39 -8.02 -1.20
N LYS A 29 -1.41 -9.34 -1.14
CA LYS A 29 -1.02 -10.09 0.05
C LYS A 29 0.50 -10.16 0.16
N ILE A 30 0.99 -9.92 1.38
CA ILE A 30 2.37 -10.20 1.76
C ILE A 30 2.48 -11.67 2.12
N ASP A 31 3.51 -12.35 1.63
CA ASP A 31 3.79 -13.73 1.99
C ASP A 31 4.27 -13.83 3.44
N ALA A 32 3.50 -14.56 4.28
CA ALA A 32 3.79 -14.69 5.69
C ALA A 32 5.04 -15.52 5.99
N GLU A 33 5.36 -16.51 5.15
CA GLU A 33 6.56 -17.33 5.32
C GLU A 33 7.81 -16.52 4.92
N GLN A 34 7.70 -15.78 3.83
CA GLN A 34 8.80 -14.95 3.34
C GLN A 34 9.19 -13.86 4.36
N VAL A 35 8.22 -13.18 5.01
CA VAL A 35 8.54 -12.14 6.00
C VAL A 35 9.11 -12.70 7.30
N GLN A 36 8.84 -13.94 7.65
CA GLN A 36 9.47 -14.59 8.79
C GLN A 36 10.97 -14.80 8.57
N GLN A 37 11.35 -15.13 7.34
CA GLN A 37 12.76 -15.35 6.95
C GLN A 37 13.45 -14.01 6.64
N ASN A 38 12.77 -13.11 5.95
CA ASN A 38 13.29 -11.81 5.54
C ASN A 38 12.25 -10.70 5.82
N PRO A 39 12.39 -9.95 6.94
CA PRO A 39 11.45 -8.88 7.27
C PRO A 39 11.34 -7.76 6.22
N ALA A 40 12.38 -7.52 5.40
CA ALA A 40 12.34 -6.55 4.31
C ALA A 40 11.36 -6.95 3.18
N ALA A 41 10.88 -8.19 3.16
CA ALA A 41 9.82 -8.64 2.26
C ALA A 41 8.46 -7.96 2.53
N LEU A 42 8.28 -7.27 3.65
CA LEU A 42 7.15 -6.36 3.86
C LEU A 42 7.04 -5.29 2.77
N HIS A 43 8.19 -4.81 2.28
CA HIS A 43 8.25 -3.84 1.19
C HIS A 43 8.61 -4.48 -0.15
N ASN A 44 9.48 -5.48 -0.16
CA ASN A 44 10.01 -6.09 -1.37
C ASN A 44 9.26 -7.38 -1.73
N THR A 45 7.91 -7.28 -1.85
CA THR A 45 7.07 -8.39 -2.29
C THR A 45 7.33 -8.74 -3.77
N ALA A 46 7.08 -9.99 -4.16
CA ALA A 46 7.23 -10.43 -5.54
C ALA A 46 6.45 -9.54 -6.53
N GLU A 47 5.22 -9.12 -6.15
CA GLU A 47 4.41 -8.24 -6.98
C GLU A 47 5.04 -6.84 -7.15
N LYS A 48 5.57 -6.24 -6.08
CA LYS A 48 6.25 -4.94 -6.19
C LYS A 48 7.52 -5.04 -7.03
N LEU A 49 8.27 -6.13 -6.90
CA LEU A 49 9.46 -6.39 -7.71
C LEU A 49 9.10 -6.56 -9.19
N ASP A 50 8.06 -7.30 -9.51
CA ASP A 50 7.55 -7.45 -10.89
C ASP A 50 7.13 -6.08 -11.48
N GLN A 51 6.40 -5.27 -10.72
CA GLN A 51 5.99 -3.93 -11.15
C GLN A 51 7.19 -3.00 -11.39
N ARG A 52 8.22 -3.05 -10.53
CA ARG A 52 9.49 -2.32 -10.75
C ARG A 52 10.18 -2.79 -12.03
N PHE A 53 10.29 -4.10 -12.22
CA PHE A 53 10.87 -4.68 -13.40
C PHE A 53 10.17 -4.23 -14.70
N LYS A 54 8.84 -4.34 -14.74
CA LYS A 54 8.02 -3.87 -15.88
C LYS A 54 8.27 -2.39 -16.19
N MET A 55 8.30 -1.53 -15.17
CA MET A 55 8.59 -0.11 -15.36
C MET A 55 9.99 0.14 -15.96
N LEU A 56 11.00 -0.64 -15.59
CA LEU A 56 12.34 -0.55 -16.13
C LEU A 56 12.41 -0.99 -17.60
N GLN A 57 11.55 -1.91 -18.02
CA GLN A 57 11.39 -2.33 -19.43
C GLN A 57 10.56 -1.32 -20.26
N GLY A 58 10.10 -0.22 -19.66
CA GLY A 58 9.24 0.74 -20.33
C GLY A 58 7.77 0.34 -20.36
N GLU A 59 7.41 -0.77 -19.74
CA GLU A 59 6.04 -1.26 -19.65
C GLU A 59 5.23 -0.45 -18.63
N ARG A 60 3.90 -0.59 -18.72
CA ARG A 60 2.90 0.06 -17.86
C ARG A 60 2.22 -0.98 -17.00
N PRO A 61 2.68 -1.22 -15.74
CA PRO A 61 2.00 -2.15 -14.83
C PRO A 61 0.51 -1.83 -14.68
N GLU A 62 -0.34 -2.85 -14.76
CA GLU A 62 -1.80 -2.70 -14.69
C GLU A 62 -2.26 -2.02 -13.39
N GLY A 63 -1.63 -2.39 -12.26
CA GLY A 63 -1.93 -1.77 -10.96
C GLY A 63 -1.72 -0.25 -10.90
N CYS A 64 -1.05 0.34 -11.90
CA CYS A 64 -0.85 1.79 -12.03
C CYS A 64 -1.78 2.45 -13.06
N SER A 65 -2.85 1.76 -13.46
CA SER A 65 -3.77 2.21 -14.51
C SER A 65 -4.36 3.61 -14.28
N TYR A 66 -4.55 4.00 -13.02
CA TYR A 66 -4.99 5.36 -12.69
C TYR A 66 -4.03 6.42 -13.25
N CYS A 67 -2.73 6.28 -12.98
CA CYS A 67 -1.73 7.23 -13.47
C CYS A 67 -1.65 7.21 -15.01
N TRP A 68 -1.70 6.04 -15.61
CA TRP A 68 -1.63 5.92 -17.06
C TRP A 68 -2.81 6.58 -17.76
N LYS A 69 -4.02 6.47 -17.22
CA LYS A 69 -5.22 7.14 -17.77
C LYS A 69 -5.10 8.65 -17.74
N LEU A 70 -4.57 9.23 -16.66
CA LEU A 70 -4.33 10.67 -16.58
C LEU A 70 -3.27 11.13 -17.59
N GLU A 71 -2.17 10.41 -17.68
CA GLU A 71 -1.09 10.73 -18.62
C GLU A 71 -1.52 10.59 -20.09
N ASP A 72 -2.35 9.59 -20.42
CA ASP A 72 -2.93 9.42 -21.74
C ASP A 72 -3.94 10.54 -22.10
N ALA A 73 -4.53 11.17 -21.09
CA ALA A 73 -5.36 12.37 -21.25
C ALA A 73 -4.55 13.69 -21.29
N GLY A 74 -3.22 13.61 -21.21
CA GLY A 74 -2.35 14.79 -21.21
C GLY A 74 -2.18 15.48 -19.84
N GLU A 75 -2.64 14.82 -18.77
CA GLU A 75 -2.60 15.36 -17.41
C GLU A 75 -1.40 14.82 -16.63
N MET A 76 -0.97 15.56 -15.61
CA MET A 76 0.04 15.11 -14.67
C MET A 76 -0.56 14.12 -13.67
N SER A 77 0.01 12.93 -13.59
CA SER A 77 -0.40 11.89 -12.63
C SER A 77 0.38 11.99 -11.31
N ASP A 78 -0.13 11.29 -10.28
CA ASP A 78 0.57 11.13 -9.01
C ASP A 78 1.96 10.48 -9.15
N ARG A 79 2.20 9.74 -10.21
CA ARG A 79 3.53 9.21 -10.52
C ARG A 79 4.56 10.32 -10.67
N HIS A 80 4.21 11.43 -11.33
CA HIS A 80 5.08 12.59 -11.47
C HIS A 80 5.23 13.32 -10.14
N TYR A 81 4.12 13.65 -9.48
CA TYR A 81 4.14 14.36 -8.20
C TYR A 81 4.94 13.60 -7.14
N ARG A 82 4.64 12.30 -6.94
CA ARG A 82 5.34 11.47 -5.95
C ARG A 82 6.80 11.24 -6.29
N SER A 83 7.15 11.13 -7.56
CA SER A 83 8.55 11.01 -7.95
C SER A 83 9.33 12.31 -7.75
N GLY A 84 8.67 13.46 -7.82
CA GLY A 84 9.27 14.78 -7.58
C GLY A 84 9.44 15.15 -6.11
N GLU A 85 8.87 14.38 -5.18
CA GLU A 85 9.00 14.62 -3.75
C GLU A 85 10.46 14.46 -3.28
N PRO A 86 10.95 15.32 -2.36
CA PRO A 86 12.34 15.25 -1.89
C PRO A 86 12.76 13.89 -1.35
N TRP A 87 11.87 13.23 -0.60
CA TRP A 87 12.12 11.88 -0.07
C TRP A 87 12.26 10.81 -1.15
N ALA A 88 11.64 11.00 -2.33
CA ALA A 88 11.76 10.09 -3.45
C ALA A 88 12.98 10.41 -4.33
N MET A 89 13.20 11.68 -4.62
CA MET A 89 14.26 12.16 -5.51
C MET A 89 15.67 11.92 -4.98
N GLN A 90 15.88 11.95 -3.67
CA GLN A 90 17.20 11.76 -3.07
C GLN A 90 17.84 10.42 -3.44
N ASP A 91 17.05 9.40 -3.74
CA ASP A 91 17.54 8.08 -4.13
C ASP A 91 17.54 7.84 -5.65
N PHE A 92 17.20 8.85 -6.46
CA PHE A 92 17.05 8.67 -7.90
C PHE A 92 18.31 8.06 -8.56
N GLU A 93 19.50 8.62 -8.30
CA GLU A 93 20.74 8.12 -8.87
C GLU A 93 21.08 6.71 -8.37
N LYS A 94 20.83 6.42 -7.10
CA LYS A 94 21.04 5.08 -6.53
C LYS A 94 20.12 4.05 -7.19
N ILE A 95 18.85 4.40 -7.39
CA ILE A 95 17.87 3.53 -8.08
C ILE A 95 18.30 3.35 -9.55
N ARG A 96 18.73 4.41 -10.22
CA ARG A 96 19.17 4.36 -11.62
C ARG A 96 20.39 3.45 -11.83
N GLN A 97 21.33 3.45 -10.88
CA GLN A 97 22.53 2.61 -10.93
C GLN A 97 22.25 1.16 -10.55
N ASN A 98 21.30 0.90 -9.66
CA ASN A 98 20.97 -0.44 -9.16
C ASN A 98 19.45 -0.74 -9.24
N PRO A 99 18.85 -0.63 -10.44
CA PRO A 99 17.40 -0.66 -10.58
C PRO A 99 16.78 -2.02 -10.23
N MET A 100 17.55 -3.10 -10.35
CA MET A 100 17.12 -4.48 -10.12
C MET A 100 17.36 -4.97 -8.69
N THR A 101 17.73 -4.07 -7.77
CA THR A 101 17.91 -4.45 -6.37
C THR A 101 16.61 -5.02 -5.79
N THR A 102 16.68 -6.24 -5.32
CA THR A 102 15.54 -6.96 -4.70
C THR A 102 15.34 -6.60 -3.23
N SER A 103 16.33 -5.96 -2.60
CA SER A 103 16.29 -5.50 -1.21
C SER A 103 16.43 -3.98 -1.17
N TRP A 104 15.30 -3.28 -1.32
CA TRP A 104 15.23 -1.83 -1.25
C TRP A 104 14.60 -1.39 0.07
N THR A 105 15.17 -0.38 0.71
CA THR A 105 14.62 0.24 1.93
C THR A 105 13.84 1.49 1.54
N PRO A 106 12.52 1.56 1.80
CA PRO A 106 11.71 2.71 1.45
C PRO A 106 12.00 3.90 2.36
N ARG A 107 11.70 5.11 1.87
CA ARG A 107 11.81 6.36 2.63
C ARG A 107 10.49 6.82 3.25
N TYR A 108 9.39 6.44 2.63
CA TYR A 108 8.04 6.73 3.11
C TYR A 108 7.35 5.43 3.47
N VAL A 109 7.07 5.26 4.76
CA VAL A 109 6.41 4.06 5.29
C VAL A 109 5.14 4.48 6.02
N GLU A 110 4.01 4.05 5.52
CA GLU A 110 2.70 4.21 6.14
C GLU A 110 2.28 2.88 6.75
N VAL A 111 1.90 2.88 8.02
CA VAL A 111 1.64 1.64 8.74
C VAL A 111 0.29 1.70 9.44
N ASN A 112 -0.57 0.75 9.13
CA ASN A 112 -1.78 0.47 9.89
C ASN A 112 -1.52 -0.73 10.81
N PHE A 113 -1.45 -0.49 12.12
CA PHE A 113 -1.22 -1.54 13.13
C PHE A 113 -2.49 -2.26 13.54
N ASN A 114 -3.63 -1.56 13.55
CA ASN A 114 -4.93 -2.13 13.87
C ASN A 114 -6.07 -1.24 13.34
N HIS A 115 -7.29 -1.74 13.39
CA HIS A 115 -8.49 -1.03 12.95
C HIS A 115 -9.33 -0.51 14.11
N ALA A 116 -8.85 -0.59 15.36
CA ALA A 116 -9.54 -0.05 16.52
C ALA A 116 -9.60 1.48 16.41
N CYS A 117 -10.79 2.00 16.21
CA CYS A 117 -11.02 3.43 16.04
C CYS A 117 -12.38 3.79 16.65
N ASN A 118 -12.39 4.83 17.49
CA ASN A 118 -13.60 5.38 18.11
C ASN A 118 -14.19 6.57 17.35
N PHE A 119 -13.61 6.93 16.19
CA PHE A 119 -14.13 7.99 15.34
C PHE A 119 -15.00 7.45 14.20
N LYS A 120 -15.89 8.32 13.70
CA LYS A 120 -16.70 8.12 12.50
C LYS A 120 -16.44 9.21 11.48
N CYS A 121 -15.23 9.29 10.97
CA CYS A 121 -14.87 10.26 9.94
C CYS A 121 -15.65 9.96 8.65
N SER A 122 -16.22 10.99 8.02
CA SER A 122 -17.06 10.86 6.83
C SER A 122 -16.35 10.25 5.60
N TYR A 123 -15.03 10.33 5.56
CA TYR A 123 -14.17 9.76 4.52
C TYR A 123 -13.65 8.36 4.85
N CYS A 124 -14.03 7.78 5.99
CA CYS A 124 -13.58 6.47 6.44
C CYS A 124 -14.63 5.39 6.15
N SER A 125 -14.25 4.14 6.27
CA SER A 125 -15.10 2.99 5.98
C SER A 125 -15.08 1.94 7.09
N PRO A 126 -16.07 1.02 7.12
CA PRO A 126 -16.10 -0.10 8.06
C PRO A 126 -14.85 -0.98 8.04
N GLN A 127 -14.14 -1.04 6.92
CA GLN A 127 -12.91 -1.81 6.79
C GLN A 127 -11.76 -1.26 7.65
N PHE A 128 -11.76 0.04 7.94
CA PHE A 128 -10.69 0.73 8.66
C PHE A 128 -11.10 1.27 10.03
N SER A 129 -12.35 1.06 10.44
CA SER A 129 -12.87 1.58 11.71
C SER A 129 -13.82 0.59 12.37
N THR A 130 -13.52 0.20 13.61
CA THR A 130 -14.41 -0.64 14.42
C THR A 130 -15.74 0.04 14.70
N THR A 131 -15.77 1.37 14.86
CA THR A 131 -17.01 2.12 15.08
C THR A 131 -17.89 2.13 13.84
N TRP A 132 -17.32 2.34 12.65
CA TRP A 132 -18.06 2.22 11.39
C TRP A 132 -18.56 0.78 11.15
N ALA A 133 -17.74 -0.23 11.47
CA ALA A 133 -18.14 -1.63 11.32
C ALA A 133 -19.35 -1.95 12.21
N GLN A 134 -19.35 -1.50 13.47
CA GLN A 134 -20.48 -1.68 14.40
C GLN A 134 -21.74 -0.95 13.93
N GLU A 135 -21.59 0.25 13.38
CA GLU A 135 -22.72 1.03 12.86
C GLU A 135 -23.33 0.37 11.62
N THR A 136 -22.50 -0.08 10.69
CA THR A 136 -22.96 -0.80 9.49
C THR A 136 -23.64 -2.13 9.85
N GLU A 137 -23.13 -2.83 10.86
CA GLU A 137 -23.76 -4.05 11.37
C GLU A 137 -25.15 -3.77 11.96
N ARG A 138 -25.31 -2.64 12.66
CA ARG A 138 -26.57 -2.27 13.33
C ARG A 138 -27.61 -1.67 12.41
N TYR A 139 -27.23 -0.88 11.43
CA TYR A 139 -28.14 -0.07 10.61
C TYR A 139 -28.12 -0.44 9.13
N GLY A 140 -27.26 -1.34 8.72
CA GLY A 140 -27.05 -1.71 7.31
C GLY A 140 -25.98 -0.90 6.61
N GLU A 141 -25.77 -1.23 5.35
CA GLU A 141 -24.75 -0.59 4.52
C GLU A 141 -25.15 0.84 4.13
N TYR A 142 -24.15 1.71 4.05
CA TYR A 142 -24.34 3.05 3.52
C TYR A 142 -24.40 3.04 1.99
N PRO A 143 -25.36 3.73 1.37
CA PRO A 143 -25.34 3.93 -0.06
C PRO A 143 -24.10 4.75 -0.44
N THR A 144 -23.29 4.22 -1.35
CA THR A 144 -22.12 4.91 -1.89
C THR A 144 -22.36 5.24 -3.34
N SER A 145 -21.85 6.40 -3.79
CA SER A 145 -21.95 6.79 -5.18
C SER A 145 -20.74 6.26 -5.95
N PRO A 146 -20.91 5.26 -6.84
CA PRO A 146 -19.85 4.89 -7.76
C PRO A 146 -19.57 6.12 -8.67
N PRO A 147 -18.39 6.26 -9.25
CA PRO A 147 -17.28 5.31 -9.29
C PRO A 147 -16.13 5.61 -8.31
N HIS A 148 -16.29 6.55 -7.38
CA HIS A 148 -15.19 7.08 -6.57
C HIS A 148 -14.89 6.24 -5.32
N ASN A 149 -15.82 5.38 -4.92
CA ASN A 149 -15.65 4.52 -3.77
C ASN A 149 -15.39 3.08 -4.24
N ALA A 150 -14.37 2.43 -3.68
CA ALA A 150 -14.20 1.01 -3.88
C ALA A 150 -15.32 0.26 -3.16
N PRO A 151 -16.24 -0.41 -3.89
CA PRO A 151 -17.43 -1.03 -3.29
C PRO A 151 -17.06 -2.01 -2.17
N GLU A 152 -15.94 -2.71 -2.30
CA GLU A 152 -15.43 -3.66 -1.32
C GLU A 152 -15.10 -3.03 0.04
N HIS A 153 -14.88 -1.72 0.11
CA HIS A 153 -14.64 -0.99 1.37
C HIS A 153 -15.93 -0.73 2.15
N PHE A 154 -17.07 -0.74 1.46
CA PHE A 154 -18.37 -0.37 2.01
C PHE A 154 -19.37 -1.51 2.00
N GLN A 155 -19.07 -2.61 1.29
CA GLN A 155 -19.94 -3.78 1.23
C GLN A 155 -19.73 -4.69 2.44
N GLY A 156 -20.81 -4.96 3.12
CA GLY A 156 -20.89 -5.94 4.19
C GLY A 156 -20.21 -5.54 5.48
N SER A 157 -20.63 -6.18 6.54
CA SER A 157 -20.01 -6.09 7.87
C SER A 157 -18.67 -6.84 7.91
N LYS A 158 -17.75 -6.51 7.04
CA LYS A 158 -16.38 -7.02 7.17
C LYS A 158 -15.76 -6.34 8.37
N ARG A 159 -15.98 -6.93 9.54
CA ARG A 159 -15.33 -6.48 10.75
C ARG A 159 -13.83 -6.37 10.51
N PRO A 160 -13.19 -5.30 11.00
CA PRO A 160 -11.76 -5.20 10.99
C PRO A 160 -11.16 -6.47 11.57
N THR A 161 -10.16 -7.02 10.90
CA THR A 161 -9.50 -8.24 11.36
C THR A 161 -8.96 -8.00 12.78
N PRO A 162 -9.35 -8.79 13.79
CA PRO A 162 -8.82 -8.63 15.12
C PRO A 162 -7.30 -8.76 15.10
N GLN A 163 -6.63 -7.96 15.93
CA GLN A 163 -5.20 -8.10 16.11
C GLN A 163 -4.94 -9.49 16.72
N ARG A 164 -4.18 -10.33 16.02
CA ARG A 164 -3.79 -11.65 16.52
C ARG A 164 -2.57 -11.48 17.42
N GLU A 165 -2.52 -12.18 18.56
CA GLU A 165 -1.35 -12.18 19.45
C GLU A 165 -0.05 -12.52 18.72
N ASN A 166 -0.10 -13.41 17.75
CA ASN A 166 1.04 -13.85 16.93
C ASN A 166 0.89 -13.42 15.47
N ASN A 167 0.74 -12.13 15.22
CA ASN A 167 0.68 -11.60 13.85
C ASN A 167 2.09 -11.59 13.24
N PRO A 168 2.37 -12.40 12.20
CA PRO A 168 3.69 -12.50 11.60
C PRO A 168 4.16 -11.18 10.97
N TYR A 169 3.22 -10.38 10.45
CA TYR A 169 3.53 -9.10 9.80
C TYR A 169 3.94 -8.03 10.82
N THR A 170 3.27 -7.98 11.97
CA THR A 170 3.65 -7.09 13.07
C THR A 170 5.00 -7.47 13.65
N THR A 171 5.23 -8.76 13.84
CA THR A 171 6.54 -9.27 14.30
C THR A 171 7.65 -8.94 13.31
N ALA A 172 7.40 -9.15 12.01
CA ALA A 172 8.36 -8.82 10.96
C ALA A 172 8.61 -7.30 10.90
N PHE A 173 7.56 -6.48 11.05
CA PHE A 173 7.70 -5.03 11.06
C PHE A 173 8.67 -4.56 12.16
N TRP A 174 8.52 -5.03 13.38
CA TRP A 174 9.41 -4.62 14.47
C TRP A 174 10.85 -5.13 14.32
N LYS A 175 11.05 -6.26 13.65
CA LYS A 175 12.38 -6.73 13.26
C LYS A 175 13.01 -5.88 12.16
N TRP A 176 12.19 -5.37 11.26
CA TRP A 176 12.60 -4.55 10.12
C TRP A 176 12.85 -3.08 10.50
N TRP A 177 12.09 -2.58 11.46
CA TRP A 177 12.09 -1.17 11.89
C TRP A 177 13.50 -0.57 12.09
N PRO A 178 14.46 -1.24 12.77
CA PRO A 178 15.80 -0.69 12.96
C PRO A 178 16.59 -0.48 11.67
N THR A 179 16.19 -1.06 10.56
CA THR A 179 16.86 -0.93 9.25
C THR A 179 16.32 0.22 8.40
N LEU A 180 15.28 0.90 8.88
CA LEU A 180 14.64 2.03 8.18
C LEU A 180 15.33 3.38 8.47
N TYR A 181 16.33 3.42 9.36
CA TYR A 181 17.06 4.61 9.77
C TYR A 181 18.45 4.66 9.18
#